data_8fefbaf8d78ae49f96e69d60f7e372f0
#
_entry.id   8fefbaf8d78ae49f96e69d60f7e372f0
#
_cell.length_a   1.000
_cell.length_b   1.000
_cell.length_c   1.000
_cell.angle_alpha   90.00
_cell.angle_beta   90.00
_cell.angle_gamma   90.00
#
_symmetry.space_group_name_H-M   'P 1'
#
loop_
_entity.id
_entity.type
_entity.pdbx_description
1 polymer ?
#
loop_
_entity_poly.entity_id
_entity_poly.type
_entity_poly.pdbx_seq_one_letter_code
_entity_poly.pdbx_strand_id
1 'polypeptide(L)'
;MKKTYHLCWSGGEEILFRSRRDYIHGIICLYIAAYESGSLLLAYCLMSNHVHLCVRTENKKAFIKAFRYSYTRYFNSRYHRKGRIGERNFFSIEICGLYHLLATISYILRNPVHHGVCETPFGYEFSSARAAFKNEMGYALGASPASKKKHHNQIPDRHKLPPHVLMDREGLILPESIIDTADLEHQYSSVRAYQYYMNKISAEEWERRQAEDKNGKPPIRLEDIEKGIKGANMKEMLANMTSRAHHKVIGDMELCNIIDSEVRARHGDETIYTIPLSALMSIAEMLKDKYRLSKERISRCLAINANEIV
;
A
#
# COMPACT_ATOMS: atom_id res chain seq x y z
N MET A 1 25.51 2.46 10.53
CA MET A 1 24.48 2.84 11.54
C MET A 1 23.13 2.93 10.85
N LYS A 2 22.11 2.27 11.38
CA LYS A 2 20.76 2.32 10.80
C LYS A 2 20.13 3.71 10.98
N LYS A 3 19.52 4.22 9.91
CA LYS A 3 18.74 5.45 9.90
C LYS A 3 17.29 5.13 9.55
N THR A 4 16.37 5.97 9.98
CA THR A 4 14.94 5.80 9.70
C THR A 4 14.55 6.61 8.47
N TYR A 5 13.78 6.00 7.57
CA TYR A 5 13.35 6.60 6.31
C TYR A 5 11.86 6.41 6.09
N HIS A 6 11.22 7.42 5.51
CA HIS A 6 9.99 7.24 4.76
C HIS A 6 10.37 6.90 3.33
N LEU A 7 9.89 5.77 2.83
CA LEU A 7 10.05 5.35 1.44
C LEU A 7 8.69 5.27 0.79
N CYS A 8 8.59 5.73 -0.47
CA CYS A 8 7.40 5.52 -1.29
C CYS A 8 7.81 4.96 -2.65
N TRP A 9 7.13 3.89 -3.06
CA TRP A 9 7.21 3.35 -4.40
C TRP A 9 5.86 3.49 -5.08
N SER A 10 5.85 4.21 -6.21
CA SER A 10 4.66 4.48 -7.00
C SER A 10 4.60 3.59 -8.24
N GLY A 11 3.39 3.17 -8.59
CA GLY A 11 3.04 2.61 -9.89
C GLY A 11 2.99 3.66 -11.00
N GLY A 12 2.96 4.94 -10.63
CA GLY A 12 2.57 5.99 -11.56
C GLY A 12 1.10 5.80 -11.96
N GLU A 13 0.89 5.57 -13.24
CA GLU A 13 -0.43 5.27 -13.80
C GLU A 13 -0.78 3.77 -13.78
N GLU A 14 0.16 2.89 -13.36
CA GLU A 14 -0.07 1.45 -13.29
C GLU A 14 -0.63 1.02 -11.93
N ILE A 15 -1.51 0.02 -11.92
CA ILE A 15 -1.91 -0.68 -10.70
C ILE A 15 -0.81 -1.68 -10.31
N LEU A 16 -0.29 -1.53 -9.10
CA LEU A 16 0.68 -2.46 -8.51
C LEU A 16 0.01 -3.72 -7.94
N PHE A 17 -1.16 -3.55 -7.33
CA PHE A 17 -1.89 -4.64 -6.66
C PHE A 17 -3.31 -4.72 -7.23
N ARG A 18 -3.54 -5.65 -8.15
CA ARG A 18 -4.81 -5.83 -8.85
C ARG A 18 -5.81 -6.67 -8.04
N SER A 19 -5.31 -7.61 -7.25
CA SER A 19 -6.11 -8.57 -6.50
C SER A 19 -5.62 -8.72 -5.08
N ARG A 20 -6.47 -9.24 -4.19
CA ARG A 20 -6.08 -9.59 -2.81
C ARG A 20 -4.81 -10.45 -2.76
N ARG A 21 -4.66 -11.39 -3.70
CA ARG A 21 -3.47 -12.24 -3.80
C ARG A 21 -2.20 -11.44 -4.06
N ASP A 22 -2.27 -10.35 -4.83
CA ASP A 22 -1.13 -9.48 -5.09
C ASP A 22 -0.69 -8.74 -3.83
N TYR A 23 -1.64 -8.26 -3.02
CA TYR A 23 -1.34 -7.65 -1.72
C TYR A 23 -0.69 -8.63 -0.77
N ILE A 24 -1.24 -9.85 -0.64
CA ILE A 24 -0.67 -10.91 0.19
C ILE A 24 0.78 -11.19 -0.23
N HIS A 25 1.02 -11.37 -1.53
CA HIS A 25 2.36 -11.62 -2.05
C HIS A 25 3.29 -10.42 -1.89
N GLY A 26 2.77 -9.22 -2.08
CA GLY A 26 3.50 -7.97 -1.84
C GLY A 26 3.98 -7.85 -0.39
N ILE A 27 3.12 -8.16 0.58
CA ILE A 27 3.47 -8.16 2.00
C ILE A 27 4.50 -9.26 2.32
N ILE A 28 4.40 -10.44 1.72
CA ILE A 28 5.41 -11.50 1.86
C ILE A 28 6.77 -11.03 1.31
N CYS A 29 6.81 -10.44 0.12
CA CYS A 29 8.03 -9.90 -0.47
C CYS A 29 8.62 -8.77 0.38
N LEU A 30 7.78 -7.89 0.94
CA LEU A 30 8.20 -6.82 1.84
C LEU A 30 8.86 -7.38 3.10
N TYR A 31 8.22 -8.37 3.73
CA TYR A 31 8.76 -9.03 4.92
C TYR A 31 10.12 -9.68 4.63
N ILE A 32 10.22 -10.45 3.55
CA ILE A 32 11.47 -11.13 3.16
C ILE A 32 12.58 -10.11 2.93
N ALA A 33 12.30 -9.03 2.20
CA ALA A 33 13.28 -7.97 1.95
C ALA A 33 13.75 -7.29 3.25
N ALA A 34 12.85 -7.06 4.20
CA ALA A 34 13.20 -6.50 5.51
C ALA A 34 14.06 -7.48 6.32
N TYR A 35 13.66 -8.74 6.38
CA TYR A 35 14.35 -9.79 7.13
C TYR A 35 15.77 -10.01 6.61
N GLU A 36 15.93 -10.19 5.29
CA GLU A 36 17.24 -10.46 4.67
C GLU A 36 18.20 -9.27 4.71
N SER A 37 17.68 -8.04 4.65
CA SER A 37 18.49 -6.83 4.77
C SER A 37 18.75 -6.40 6.23
N GLY A 38 18.23 -7.14 7.21
CA GLY A 38 18.27 -6.75 8.62
C GLY A 38 17.60 -5.39 8.87
N SER A 39 16.65 -5.00 8.05
CA SER A 39 15.88 -3.76 8.21
C SER A 39 14.72 -3.95 9.18
N LEU A 40 14.35 -2.90 9.91
CA LEU A 40 13.21 -2.90 10.83
C LEU A 40 12.10 -2.05 10.23
N LEU A 41 10.92 -2.63 10.05
CA LEU A 41 9.73 -1.92 9.61
C LEU A 41 8.99 -1.37 10.83
N LEU A 42 8.64 -0.08 10.80
CA LEU A 42 7.85 0.60 11.83
C LEU A 42 6.40 0.80 11.37
N ALA A 43 6.19 1.03 10.09
CA ALA A 43 4.86 1.11 9.49
C ALA A 43 4.93 0.78 8.00
N TYR A 44 3.82 0.23 7.48
CA TYR A 44 3.61 0.08 6.03
C TYR A 44 2.15 0.28 5.65
N CYS A 45 1.93 0.69 4.42
CA CYS A 45 0.63 0.71 3.76
C CYS A 45 0.82 0.42 2.27
N LEU A 46 0.16 -0.62 1.78
CA LEU A 46 0.12 -0.98 0.36
C LEU A 46 -1.21 -0.48 -0.21
N MET A 47 -1.15 0.52 -1.10
CA MET A 47 -2.31 0.99 -1.86
C MET A 47 -2.30 0.35 -3.25
N SER A 48 -3.40 0.45 -3.99
CA SER A 48 -3.53 -0.18 -5.32
C SER A 48 -2.39 0.17 -6.28
N ASN A 49 -1.91 1.40 -6.26
CA ASN A 49 -0.89 1.94 -7.18
C ASN A 49 0.36 2.51 -6.49
N HIS A 50 0.49 2.42 -5.18
CA HIS A 50 1.68 2.87 -4.47
C HIS A 50 1.85 2.18 -3.11
N VAL A 51 3.07 2.26 -2.58
CA VAL A 51 3.46 1.68 -1.29
C VAL A 51 4.17 2.72 -0.46
N HIS A 52 3.74 2.90 0.78
CA HIS A 52 4.41 3.71 1.79
C HIS A 52 5.02 2.83 2.87
N LEU A 53 6.27 3.12 3.25
CA LEU A 53 7.02 2.38 4.24
C LEU A 53 7.73 3.34 5.20
N CYS A 54 7.63 3.11 6.50
CA CYS A 54 8.56 3.65 7.49
C CYS A 54 9.53 2.54 7.88
N VAL A 55 10.80 2.71 7.54
CA VAL A 55 11.82 1.67 7.70
C VAL A 55 13.10 2.21 8.31
N ARG A 56 13.66 1.47 9.28
CA ARG A 56 14.99 1.72 9.85
C ARG A 56 15.98 0.74 9.22
N THR A 57 16.92 1.25 8.42
CA THR A 57 17.84 0.44 7.63
C THR A 57 19.21 1.11 7.48
N GLU A 58 20.23 0.31 7.21
CA GLU A 58 21.56 0.82 6.82
C GLU A 58 21.62 1.14 5.33
N ASN A 59 20.90 0.37 4.50
CA ASN A 59 20.91 0.52 3.05
C ASN A 59 19.49 0.50 2.45
N LYS A 60 18.87 1.68 2.42
CA LYS A 60 17.52 1.84 1.85
C LYS A 60 17.41 1.43 0.38
N LYS A 61 18.49 1.61 -0.42
CA LYS A 61 18.49 1.24 -1.85
C LYS A 61 18.48 -0.27 -2.02
N ALA A 62 19.28 -1.01 -1.24
CA ALA A 62 19.31 -2.46 -1.28
C ALA A 62 17.95 -3.05 -0.83
N PHE A 63 17.40 -2.57 0.28
CA PHE A 63 16.11 -2.97 0.80
C PHE A 63 14.98 -2.81 -0.22
N ILE A 64 14.79 -1.56 -0.75
CA ILE A 64 13.69 -1.31 -1.68
C ILE A 64 13.88 -2.04 -3.02
N LYS A 65 15.13 -2.22 -3.47
CA LYS A 65 15.46 -2.99 -4.67
C LYS A 65 15.07 -4.46 -4.50
N ALA A 66 15.40 -5.08 -3.37
CA ALA A 66 15.05 -6.47 -3.07
C ALA A 66 13.53 -6.69 -3.06
N PHE A 67 12.79 -5.83 -2.36
CA PHE A 67 11.33 -5.85 -2.34
C PHE A 67 10.73 -5.75 -3.74
N ARG A 68 11.09 -4.70 -4.48
CA ARG A 68 10.56 -4.44 -5.83
C ARG A 68 10.91 -5.54 -6.83
N TYR A 69 12.11 -6.05 -6.79
CA TYR A 69 12.56 -7.12 -7.68
C TYR A 69 11.77 -8.41 -7.46
N SER A 70 11.64 -8.83 -6.20
CA SER A 70 10.88 -10.03 -5.83
C SER A 70 9.41 -9.91 -6.26
N TYR A 71 8.80 -8.77 -5.95
CA TYR A 71 7.41 -8.52 -6.30
C TYR A 71 7.19 -8.41 -7.83
N THR A 72 8.07 -7.72 -8.56
CA THR A 72 7.98 -7.63 -10.03
C THR A 72 8.05 -9.00 -10.69
N ARG A 73 8.91 -9.89 -10.22
CA ARG A 73 8.98 -11.28 -10.73
C ARG A 73 7.67 -12.01 -10.56
N TYR A 74 7.09 -11.95 -9.39
CA TYR A 74 5.77 -12.52 -9.11
C TYR A 74 4.70 -11.94 -10.04
N PHE A 75 4.60 -10.61 -10.11
CA PHE A 75 3.59 -9.93 -10.89
C PHE A 75 3.70 -10.30 -12.38
N ASN A 76 4.91 -10.26 -12.94
CA ASN A 76 5.17 -10.61 -14.33
C ASN A 76 4.82 -12.08 -14.61
N SER A 77 5.15 -13.01 -13.72
CA SER A 77 4.79 -14.42 -13.86
C SER A 77 3.28 -14.62 -13.82
N ARG A 78 2.59 -13.96 -12.87
CA ARG A 78 1.14 -14.10 -12.71
C ARG A 78 0.33 -13.54 -13.86
N TYR A 79 0.76 -12.41 -14.40
CA TYR A 79 0.01 -11.67 -15.42
C TYR A 79 0.59 -11.82 -16.83
N HIS A 80 1.51 -12.76 -17.05
CA HIS A 80 2.20 -13.01 -18.34
C HIS A 80 2.83 -11.72 -18.91
N ARG A 81 3.32 -10.86 -18.02
CA ARG A 81 3.90 -9.56 -18.34
C ARG A 81 5.43 -9.62 -18.35
N LYS A 82 6.07 -8.70 -19.05
CA LYS A 82 7.54 -8.54 -19.04
C LYS A 82 7.92 -7.12 -18.64
N GLY A 83 9.13 -6.98 -18.12
CA GLY A 83 9.71 -5.69 -17.76
C GLY A 83 9.40 -5.25 -16.34
N ARG A 84 9.70 -3.99 -16.04
CA ARG A 84 9.51 -3.39 -14.73
C ARG A 84 8.05 -3.02 -14.54
N ILE A 85 7.55 -3.19 -13.32
CA ILE A 85 6.28 -2.60 -12.87
C ILE A 85 6.58 -1.33 -12.08
N GLY A 86 5.74 -0.32 -12.28
CA GLY A 86 5.82 0.97 -11.60
C GLY A 86 7.05 1.81 -11.94
N GLU A 87 7.19 2.92 -11.26
CA GLU A 87 8.22 3.92 -11.52
C GLU A 87 9.63 3.40 -11.23
N ARG A 88 10.63 3.89 -12.02
CA ARG A 88 12.04 3.54 -11.83
C ARG A 88 12.58 4.04 -10.50
N ASN A 89 12.26 5.27 -10.17
CA ASN A 89 12.70 5.91 -8.95
C ASN A 89 11.74 5.61 -7.81
N PHE A 90 12.20 5.80 -6.59
CA PHE A 90 11.38 5.78 -5.39
C PHE A 90 11.66 7.05 -4.60
N PHE A 91 10.64 7.54 -3.92
CA PHE A 91 10.78 8.67 -3.03
C PHE A 91 11.38 8.23 -1.70
N SER A 92 12.20 9.09 -1.09
CA SER A 92 12.84 8.79 0.18
C SER A 92 13.17 10.05 0.97
N ILE A 93 12.65 10.14 2.19
CA ILE A 93 13.03 11.17 3.18
C ILE A 93 13.65 10.49 4.40
N GLU A 94 14.76 11.03 4.92
CA GLU A 94 15.31 10.64 6.22
C GLU A 94 14.49 11.28 7.34
N ILE A 95 14.02 10.46 8.26
CA ILE A 95 13.22 10.89 9.40
C ILE A 95 14.14 11.27 10.55
N CYS A 96 13.95 12.48 11.08
CA CYS A 96 14.74 13.01 12.18
C CYS A 96 13.83 13.58 13.26
N GLY A 97 13.99 13.06 14.49
CA GLY A 97 13.20 13.48 15.64
C GLY A 97 11.85 12.78 15.77
N LEU A 98 11.30 12.84 16.99
CA LEU A 98 10.09 12.11 17.36
C LEU A 98 8.85 12.61 16.60
N TYR A 99 8.64 13.92 16.54
CA TYR A 99 7.46 14.48 15.86
C TYR A 99 7.44 14.13 14.38
N HIS A 100 8.59 14.17 13.70
CA HIS A 100 8.70 13.75 12.31
C HIS A 100 8.35 12.27 12.14
N LEU A 101 8.81 11.42 13.07
CA LEU A 101 8.49 10.00 13.06
C LEU A 101 6.99 9.74 13.25
N LEU A 102 6.38 10.33 14.27
CA LEU A 102 4.96 10.13 14.57
C LEU A 102 4.06 10.60 13.43
N ALA A 103 4.36 11.74 12.81
CA ALA A 103 3.61 12.20 11.67
C ALA A 103 3.77 11.34 10.44
N THR A 104 4.99 10.93 10.15
CA THR A 104 5.23 10.04 9.01
C THR A 104 4.48 8.72 9.17
N ILE A 105 4.52 8.11 10.36
CA ILE A 105 3.76 6.89 10.63
C ILE A 105 2.26 7.15 10.49
N SER A 106 1.76 8.24 11.06
CA SER A 106 0.35 8.62 10.97
C SER A 106 -0.08 8.85 9.52
N TYR A 107 0.73 9.54 8.73
CA TYR A 107 0.50 9.75 7.30
C TYR A 107 0.41 8.40 6.56
N ILE A 108 1.38 7.52 6.75
CA ILE A 108 1.42 6.20 6.10
C ILE A 108 0.16 5.40 6.43
N LEU A 109 -0.19 5.30 7.71
CA LEU A 109 -1.31 4.48 8.16
C LEU A 109 -2.68 5.07 7.81
N ARG A 110 -2.78 6.41 7.69
CA ARG A 110 -4.00 7.13 7.28
C ARG A 110 -4.15 7.25 5.77
N ASN A 111 -3.17 6.83 4.99
CA ASN A 111 -3.22 6.91 3.53
C ASN A 111 -4.52 6.35 2.92
N PRO A 112 -5.06 5.18 3.36
CA PRO A 112 -6.33 4.68 2.85
C PRO A 112 -7.53 5.59 3.16
N VAL A 113 -7.50 6.32 4.28
CA VAL A 113 -8.54 7.31 4.64
C VAL A 113 -8.43 8.54 3.75
N HIS A 114 -7.20 9.05 3.54
CA HIS A 114 -6.96 10.18 2.63
C HIS A 114 -7.44 9.90 1.22
N HIS A 115 -7.34 8.65 0.79
CA HIS A 115 -7.81 8.20 -0.53
C HIS A 115 -9.26 7.71 -0.54
N GLY A 116 -10.02 7.88 0.54
CA GLY A 116 -11.42 7.50 0.62
C GLY A 116 -11.69 5.99 0.48
N VAL A 117 -10.67 5.15 0.71
CA VAL A 117 -10.79 3.69 0.60
C VAL A 117 -11.47 3.09 1.83
N CYS A 118 -11.30 3.71 2.99
CA CYS A 118 -11.93 3.32 4.24
C CYS A 118 -12.17 4.54 5.13
N GLU A 119 -13.06 4.40 6.11
CA GLU A 119 -13.41 5.48 7.04
C GLU A 119 -12.36 5.67 8.15
N THR A 120 -11.67 4.61 8.52
CA THR A 120 -10.65 4.64 9.57
C THR A 120 -9.40 3.90 9.12
N PRO A 121 -8.19 4.28 9.59
CA PRO A 121 -6.95 3.56 9.27
C PRO A 121 -7.03 2.07 9.66
N PHE A 122 -7.76 1.77 10.71
CA PHE A 122 -7.94 0.42 11.23
C PHE A 122 -8.87 -0.45 10.36
N GLY A 123 -9.65 0.16 9.47
CA GLY A 123 -10.48 -0.54 8.50
C GLY A 123 -9.73 -1.15 7.32
N TYR A 124 -8.47 -0.78 7.11
CA TYR A 124 -7.70 -1.21 5.95
C TYR A 124 -6.73 -2.35 6.28
N GLU A 125 -6.94 -3.51 5.65
CA GLU A 125 -6.20 -4.75 5.97
C GLU A 125 -4.77 -4.82 5.43
N PHE A 126 -4.44 -4.04 4.38
CA PHE A 126 -3.11 -4.06 3.76
C PHE A 126 -2.18 -2.98 4.33
N SER A 127 -2.39 -2.62 5.59
CA SER A 127 -1.56 -1.72 6.36
C SER A 127 -1.23 -2.31 7.73
N SER A 128 -0.25 -1.71 8.40
CA SER A 128 0.14 -2.11 9.74
C SER A 128 -0.61 -1.38 10.88
N ALA A 129 -1.72 -0.69 10.57
CA ALA A 129 -2.42 0.12 11.57
C ALA A 129 -2.94 -0.67 12.79
N ARG A 130 -3.24 -1.96 12.62
CA ARG A 130 -3.75 -2.82 13.69
C ARG A 130 -2.67 -3.52 14.52
N ALA A 131 -1.39 -3.29 14.22
CA ALA A 131 -0.32 -4.04 14.87
C ALA A 131 0.02 -3.49 16.25
N ALA A 132 0.14 -2.16 16.40
CA ALA A 132 0.43 -1.53 17.67
C ALA A 132 -0.80 -1.54 18.60
N PHE A 133 -0.55 -1.74 19.90
CA PHE A 133 -1.59 -1.78 20.93
C PHE A 133 -2.73 -2.75 20.62
N LYS A 134 -2.38 -3.85 19.98
CA LYS A 134 -3.33 -4.85 19.47
C LYS A 134 -4.26 -5.39 20.54
N ASN A 135 -3.71 -5.68 21.74
CA ASN A 135 -4.47 -6.22 22.86
C ASN A 135 -5.44 -5.18 23.43
N GLU A 136 -4.97 -3.98 23.67
CA GLU A 136 -5.74 -2.86 24.21
C GLU A 136 -6.85 -2.40 23.26
N MET A 137 -6.62 -2.54 21.96
CA MET A 137 -7.59 -2.19 20.92
C MET A 137 -8.55 -3.34 20.56
N GLY A 138 -8.40 -4.51 21.17
CA GLY A 138 -9.27 -5.66 20.94
C GLY A 138 -9.03 -6.41 19.64
N TYR A 139 -7.97 -6.13 18.89
CA TYR A 139 -7.65 -6.83 17.63
C TYR A 139 -6.99 -8.19 17.83
N ALA A 140 -6.63 -8.54 19.05
CA ALA A 140 -6.09 -9.85 19.39
C ALA A 140 -7.12 -10.98 19.32
N LEU A 141 -8.40 -10.63 19.43
CA LEU A 141 -9.51 -11.59 19.45
C LEU A 141 -9.85 -12.01 18.01
N GLY A 142 -9.48 -13.24 17.63
CA GLY A 142 -9.89 -13.85 16.36
C GLY A 142 -8.80 -14.21 15.37
N ALA A 143 -7.56 -13.82 15.57
CA ALA A 143 -6.44 -14.27 14.76
C ALA A 143 -5.99 -15.66 15.17
N SER A 144 -6.63 -16.71 14.66
CA SER A 144 -6.07 -18.06 14.74
C SER A 144 -4.93 -18.17 13.73
N PRO A 145 -3.67 -18.36 14.16
CA PRO A 145 -2.57 -18.54 13.24
C PRO A 145 -2.82 -19.77 12.36
N ALA A 146 -2.86 -19.56 11.05
CA ALA A 146 -3.00 -20.66 10.11
C ALA A 146 -1.68 -21.40 9.95
N SER A 147 -1.75 -22.69 9.62
CA SER A 147 -0.56 -23.47 9.31
C SER A 147 0.13 -22.92 8.07
N LYS A 148 1.41 -22.52 8.18
CA LYS A 148 2.26 -22.07 7.06
C LYS A 148 2.35 -23.10 5.93
N LYS A 149 2.13 -24.38 6.22
CA LYS A 149 2.14 -25.45 5.21
C LYS A 149 1.07 -25.25 4.14
N LYS A 150 -0.10 -24.67 4.47
CA LYS A 150 -1.16 -24.39 3.51
C LYS A 150 -0.79 -23.31 2.49
N HIS A 151 0.13 -22.42 2.84
CA HIS A 151 0.47 -21.23 2.04
C HIS A 151 1.88 -21.30 1.44
N HIS A 152 2.50 -22.48 1.45
CA HIS A 152 3.84 -22.69 0.90
C HIS A 152 3.98 -22.17 -0.55
N ASN A 153 2.95 -22.34 -1.37
CA ASN A 153 2.94 -21.89 -2.77
C ASN A 153 2.87 -20.35 -2.94
N GLN A 154 2.62 -19.60 -1.87
CA GLN A 154 2.60 -18.14 -1.88
C GLN A 154 3.95 -17.54 -1.50
N ILE A 155 4.83 -18.35 -0.90
CA ILE A 155 6.17 -17.94 -0.51
C ILE A 155 7.08 -18.12 -1.72
N PRO A 156 7.87 -17.10 -2.12
CA PRO A 156 8.82 -17.23 -3.22
C PRO A 156 9.76 -18.43 -3.00
N ASP A 157 10.02 -19.20 -4.04
CA ASP A 157 10.95 -20.32 -4.01
C ASP A 157 12.29 -19.90 -3.38
N ARG A 158 12.86 -20.75 -2.54
CA ARG A 158 14.10 -20.54 -1.77
C ARG A 158 13.98 -19.75 -0.47
N HIS A 159 12.82 -19.14 -0.15
CA HIS A 159 12.63 -18.44 1.11
C HIS A 159 11.85 -19.30 2.11
N LYS A 160 12.31 -19.32 3.36
CA LYS A 160 11.58 -19.92 4.48
C LYS A 160 11.22 -18.82 5.46
N LEU A 161 9.93 -18.64 5.70
CA LEU A 161 9.49 -17.70 6.74
C LEU A 161 9.90 -18.24 8.12
N PRO A 162 10.49 -17.41 8.98
CA PRO A 162 10.85 -17.79 10.33
C PRO A 162 9.66 -18.34 11.14
N PRO A 163 9.90 -19.17 12.17
CA PRO A 163 8.82 -19.78 12.97
C PRO A 163 7.87 -18.77 13.62
N HIS A 164 8.37 -17.60 14.02
CA HIS A 164 7.59 -16.57 14.71
C HIS A 164 6.61 -15.81 13.79
N VAL A 165 6.78 -15.90 12.47
CA VAL A 165 5.87 -15.23 11.52
C VAL A 165 4.51 -15.92 11.56
N LEU A 166 3.47 -15.14 11.82
CA LEU A 166 2.08 -15.59 11.84
C LEU A 166 1.37 -15.14 10.55
N MET A 167 0.48 -16.00 10.06
CA MET A 167 -0.35 -15.73 8.87
C MET A 167 -1.81 -15.99 9.22
N ASP A 168 -2.71 -15.29 8.55
CA ASP A 168 -4.14 -15.60 8.59
C ASP A 168 -4.49 -16.84 7.74
N ARG A 169 -5.80 -17.17 7.67
CA ARG A 169 -6.29 -18.34 6.93
C ARG A 169 -6.09 -18.23 5.42
N GLU A 170 -5.89 -17.02 4.90
CA GLU A 170 -5.71 -16.74 3.46
C GLU A 170 -4.23 -16.57 3.08
N GLY A 171 -3.34 -16.56 4.07
CA GLY A 171 -1.90 -16.45 3.89
C GLY A 171 -1.36 -15.03 3.98
N LEU A 172 -2.15 -14.07 4.44
CA LEU A 172 -1.68 -12.73 4.77
C LEU A 172 -0.83 -12.80 6.05
N ILE A 173 0.40 -12.31 6.00
CA ILE A 173 1.23 -12.18 7.20
C ILE A 173 0.59 -11.15 8.14
N LEU A 174 0.43 -11.53 9.39
CA LEU A 174 -0.12 -10.64 10.41
C LEU A 174 0.85 -9.47 10.66
N PRO A 175 0.35 -8.23 10.68
CA PRO A 175 1.20 -7.03 10.75
C PRO A 175 2.17 -7.01 11.92
N GLU A 176 1.80 -7.54 13.07
CA GLU A 176 2.66 -7.65 14.26
C GLU A 176 3.84 -8.63 14.09
N SER A 177 3.81 -9.48 13.06
CA SER A 177 4.96 -10.31 12.69
C SER A 177 5.95 -9.57 11.79
N ILE A 178 5.57 -8.41 11.27
CA ILE A 178 6.35 -7.65 10.26
C ILE A 178 7.02 -6.44 10.88
N ILE A 179 6.27 -5.68 11.70
CA ILE A 179 6.76 -4.42 12.26
C ILE A 179 7.34 -4.62 13.65
N ASP A 180 8.23 -3.71 14.04
CA ASP A 180 8.71 -3.60 15.42
C ASP A 180 7.65 -2.90 16.28
N THR A 181 6.71 -3.70 16.80
CA THR A 181 5.59 -3.19 17.62
C THR A 181 6.07 -2.59 18.92
N ALA A 182 7.12 -3.14 19.55
CA ALA A 182 7.64 -2.64 20.79
C ALA A 182 8.23 -1.23 20.65
N ASP A 183 9.02 -0.99 19.59
CA ASP A 183 9.53 0.35 19.30
C ASP A 183 8.39 1.31 18.96
N LEU A 184 7.43 0.87 18.13
CA LEU A 184 6.28 1.71 17.75
C LEU A 184 5.42 2.11 18.96
N GLU A 185 5.08 1.18 19.83
CA GLU A 185 4.29 1.44 21.04
C GLU A 185 5.05 2.35 22.02
N HIS A 186 6.37 2.17 22.14
CA HIS A 186 7.21 3.06 22.94
C HIS A 186 7.17 4.51 22.42
N GLN A 187 7.20 4.72 21.10
CA GLN A 187 7.15 6.06 20.50
C GLN A 187 5.82 6.79 20.76
N TYR A 188 4.71 6.07 20.75
CA TYR A 188 3.38 6.66 21.05
C TYR A 188 3.06 6.72 22.55
N SER A 189 3.77 5.98 23.39
CA SER A 189 3.65 5.93 24.85
C SER A 189 2.29 5.44 25.37
N SER A 190 1.23 5.44 24.59
CA SER A 190 -0.10 4.92 25.00
C SER A 190 -1.02 4.66 23.81
N VAL A 191 -1.98 3.75 24.01
CA VAL A 191 -3.04 3.48 23.03
C VAL A 191 -3.87 4.73 22.71
N ARG A 192 -4.14 5.57 23.72
CA ARG A 192 -4.90 6.82 23.54
C ARG A 192 -4.16 7.81 22.64
N ALA A 193 -2.84 7.95 22.81
CA ALA A 193 -2.02 8.77 21.93
C ALA A 193 -2.01 8.20 20.53
N TYR A 194 -1.82 6.90 20.35
CA TYR A 194 -1.89 6.25 19.05
C TYR A 194 -3.21 6.49 18.32
N GLN A 195 -4.34 6.27 18.99
CA GLN A 195 -5.67 6.54 18.44
C GLN A 195 -5.88 8.02 18.10
N TYR A 196 -5.37 8.93 18.91
CA TYR A 196 -5.43 10.37 18.64
C TYR A 196 -4.71 10.71 17.32
N TYR A 197 -3.48 10.21 17.16
CA TYR A 197 -2.70 10.42 15.93
C TYR A 197 -3.35 9.78 14.71
N MET A 198 -4.00 8.64 14.86
CA MET A 198 -4.71 7.96 13.75
C MET A 198 -6.00 8.68 13.33
N ASN A 199 -6.69 9.36 14.25
CA ASN A 199 -8.04 9.87 14.00
C ASN A 199 -8.16 11.40 13.88
N LYS A 200 -7.28 12.18 14.50
CA LYS A 200 -7.54 13.61 14.72
C LYS A 200 -6.47 14.60 14.24
N ILE A 201 -5.29 14.19 13.82
CA ILE A 201 -4.29 15.18 13.42
C ILE A 201 -4.66 15.76 12.06
N SER A 202 -5.01 17.07 12.06
CA SER A 202 -5.08 17.88 10.85
C SER A 202 -3.66 18.26 10.37
N ALA A 203 -3.52 18.61 9.10
CA ALA A 203 -2.27 19.13 8.56
C ALA A 203 -1.77 20.37 9.32
N GLU A 204 -2.69 21.29 9.69
CA GLU A 204 -2.40 22.51 10.43
C GLU A 204 -1.87 22.26 11.84
N GLU A 205 -2.45 21.29 12.55
CA GLU A 205 -1.98 20.91 13.89
C GLU A 205 -0.59 20.26 13.82
N TRP A 206 -0.33 19.49 12.78
CA TRP A 206 0.96 18.92 12.49
C TRP A 206 2.03 19.98 12.24
N GLU A 207 1.75 20.96 11.37
CA GLU A 207 2.67 22.07 11.06
C GLU A 207 2.97 22.91 12.30
N ARG A 208 1.95 23.19 13.13
CA ARG A 208 2.14 23.91 14.40
C ARG A 208 3.08 23.16 15.35
N ARG A 209 2.89 21.85 15.53
CA ARG A 209 3.74 21.02 16.41
C ARG A 209 5.18 20.90 15.90
N GLN A 210 5.37 20.86 14.59
CA GLN A 210 6.70 20.91 14.02
C GLN A 210 7.42 22.25 14.25
N ALA A 211 6.70 23.35 14.17
CA ALA A 211 7.25 24.68 14.45
C ALA A 211 7.69 24.83 15.92
N GLU A 212 7.04 24.10 16.83
CA GLU A 212 7.38 24.06 18.26
C GLU A 212 8.61 23.18 18.55
N ASP A 213 9.01 22.30 17.64
CA ASP A 213 10.20 21.42 17.81
C ASP A 213 11.50 22.22 17.58
N LYS A 214 12.15 22.57 18.69
CA LYS A 214 13.34 23.45 18.75
C LYS A 214 14.60 22.90 18.08
N ASN A 215 14.55 21.75 17.42
CA ASN A 215 15.72 21.12 16.77
C ASN A 215 16.13 21.74 15.42
N GLY A 216 15.58 22.90 15.04
CA GLY A 216 16.12 23.75 13.98
C GLY A 216 16.05 23.21 12.55
N LYS A 217 15.35 22.12 12.29
CA LYS A 217 15.13 21.61 10.93
C LYS A 217 13.83 22.22 10.36
N PRO A 218 13.81 22.57 9.07
CA PRO A 218 12.62 23.14 8.47
C PRO A 218 11.43 22.16 8.60
N PRO A 219 10.22 22.66 8.87
CA PRO A 219 9.04 21.84 8.98
C PRO A 219 8.83 21.07 7.67
N ILE A 220 8.57 19.76 7.79
CA ILE A 220 8.20 18.95 6.64
C ILE A 220 6.70 19.16 6.41
N ARG A 221 6.35 19.67 5.27
CA ARG A 221 4.95 19.82 4.85
C ARG A 221 4.42 18.49 4.35
N LEU A 222 3.14 18.22 4.56
CA LEU A 222 2.46 17.05 3.95
C LEU A 222 2.67 17.02 2.43
N GLU A 223 2.65 18.19 1.78
CA GLU A 223 2.97 18.34 0.36
C GLU A 223 4.36 17.80 -0.03
N ASP A 224 5.35 17.89 0.85
CA ASP A 224 6.69 17.37 0.58
C ASP A 224 6.74 15.85 0.69
N ILE A 225 5.87 15.27 1.52
CA ILE A 225 5.69 13.82 1.61
C ILE A 225 4.92 13.30 0.38
N GLU A 226 3.98 14.09 -0.13
CA GLU A 226 3.14 13.76 -1.28
C GLU A 226 3.82 13.97 -2.64
N LYS A 227 4.80 14.87 -2.75
CA LYS A 227 5.55 15.16 -4.00
C LYS A 227 6.19 13.93 -4.66
N GLY A 228 6.41 12.86 -3.91
CA GLY A 228 6.92 11.60 -4.43
C GLY A 228 5.89 10.73 -5.13
N ILE A 229 4.60 11.08 -5.06
CA ILE A 229 3.49 10.29 -5.58
C ILE A 229 2.95 10.96 -6.84
N LYS A 230 3.56 10.65 -7.99
CA LYS A 230 2.98 11.01 -9.28
C LYS A 230 1.77 10.11 -9.55
N GLY A 231 0.64 10.71 -9.92
CA GLY A 231 -0.58 9.99 -10.30
C GLY A 231 -1.67 9.86 -9.23
N ALA A 232 -1.43 10.28 -7.98
CA ALA A 232 -2.51 10.44 -7.02
C ALA A 232 -3.23 11.78 -7.26
N ASN A 233 -4.29 11.76 -8.07
CA ASN A 233 -5.10 12.96 -8.27
C ASN A 233 -6.05 13.17 -7.08
N MET A 234 -5.55 13.79 -6.01
CA MET A 234 -6.33 14.08 -4.79
C MET A 234 -7.59 14.92 -5.06
N LYS A 235 -7.55 15.81 -6.06
CA LYS A 235 -8.72 16.62 -6.42
C LYS A 235 -9.87 15.78 -6.95
N GLU A 236 -9.57 14.75 -7.72
CA GLU A 236 -10.56 13.82 -8.26
C GLU A 236 -11.15 12.91 -7.17
N MET A 237 -10.33 12.51 -6.22
CA MET A 237 -10.78 11.72 -5.07
C MET A 237 -11.66 12.53 -4.12
N LEU A 238 -11.33 13.77 -3.82
CA LEU A 238 -12.15 14.69 -3.02
C LEU A 238 -13.48 15.06 -3.71
N ALA A 239 -13.49 15.20 -5.04
CA ALA A 239 -14.71 15.46 -5.80
C ALA A 239 -15.71 14.29 -5.69
N ASN A 240 -15.22 13.05 -5.61
CA ASN A 240 -16.06 11.87 -5.43
C ASN A 240 -16.64 11.76 -3.99
N MET A 241 -15.98 12.34 -2.99
CA MET A 241 -16.49 12.36 -1.61
C MET A 241 -17.64 13.38 -1.39
N THR A 242 -17.74 14.41 -2.24
CA THR A 242 -18.78 15.46 -2.12
C THR A 242 -20.07 15.16 -2.89
N SER A 243 -20.07 14.15 -3.76
CA SER A 243 -21.29 13.76 -4.46
C SER A 243 -22.23 12.96 -3.53
N ARG A 244 -23.37 13.56 -3.16
CA ARG A 244 -24.42 12.96 -2.33
C ARG A 244 -25.20 11.79 -2.99
N ALA A 245 -24.69 11.20 -4.03
CA ALA A 245 -25.30 10.01 -4.62
C ALA A 245 -24.75 8.76 -3.94
N HIS A 246 -25.61 8.00 -3.28
CA HIS A 246 -25.36 6.69 -2.66
C HIS A 246 -24.99 5.60 -3.68
N HIS A 247 -24.12 5.89 -4.64
CA HIS A 247 -23.55 4.86 -5.48
C HIS A 247 -22.33 4.29 -4.77
N LYS A 248 -22.37 3.00 -4.48
CA LYS A 248 -21.24 2.23 -3.96
C LYS A 248 -20.03 2.51 -4.87
N VAL A 249 -19.05 3.22 -4.36
CA VAL A 249 -17.82 3.51 -5.11
C VAL A 249 -17.04 2.21 -5.24
N ILE A 250 -16.94 1.68 -6.45
CA ILE A 250 -16.18 0.47 -6.76
C ILE A 250 -14.69 0.79 -6.53
N GLY A 251 -14.00 0.06 -5.64
CA GLY A 251 -12.56 0.22 -5.42
C GLY A 251 -11.72 -0.30 -6.60
N ASP A 252 -10.44 0.13 -6.69
CA ASP A 252 -9.56 -0.32 -7.78
C ASP A 252 -9.39 -1.85 -7.82
N MET A 253 -9.29 -2.51 -6.66
CA MET A 253 -9.20 -3.96 -6.59
C MET A 253 -10.48 -4.64 -7.08
N GLU A 254 -11.66 -4.13 -6.71
CA GLU A 254 -12.94 -4.64 -7.18
C GLU A 254 -13.08 -4.45 -8.70
N LEU A 255 -12.69 -3.28 -9.20
CA LEU A 255 -12.68 -2.99 -10.64
C LEU A 255 -11.71 -3.90 -11.41
N CYS A 256 -10.50 -4.09 -10.91
CA CYS A 256 -9.55 -5.04 -11.51
C CYS A 256 -10.09 -6.48 -11.53
N ASN A 257 -10.78 -6.92 -10.47
CA ASN A 257 -11.41 -8.24 -10.45
C ASN A 257 -12.53 -8.37 -11.49
N ILE A 258 -13.32 -7.32 -11.71
CA ILE A 258 -14.35 -7.27 -12.77
C ILE A 258 -13.68 -7.40 -14.14
N ILE A 259 -12.62 -6.60 -14.39
CA ILE A 259 -11.87 -6.63 -15.65
C ILE A 259 -11.25 -8.01 -15.89
N ASP A 260 -10.55 -8.56 -14.89
CA ASP A 260 -9.88 -9.85 -15.03
C ASP A 260 -10.89 -11.00 -15.24
N SER A 261 -12.12 -10.87 -14.69
CA SER A 261 -13.21 -11.81 -14.93
C SER A 261 -13.76 -11.71 -16.36
N GLU A 262 -13.91 -10.50 -16.90
CA GLU A 262 -14.33 -10.28 -18.29
C GLU A 262 -13.29 -10.78 -19.28
N VAL A 263 -12.00 -10.51 -19.02
CA VAL A 263 -10.91 -11.04 -19.86
C VAL A 263 -10.96 -12.56 -19.87
N ARG A 264 -11.07 -13.19 -18.70
CA ARG A 264 -11.14 -14.66 -18.61
C ARG A 264 -12.34 -15.23 -19.35
N ALA A 265 -13.50 -14.60 -19.24
CA ALA A 265 -14.73 -15.07 -19.91
C ALA A 265 -14.63 -15.01 -21.44
N ARG A 266 -13.93 -14.01 -21.98
CA ARG A 266 -13.83 -13.79 -23.44
C ARG A 266 -12.58 -14.37 -24.08
N HIS A 267 -11.48 -14.47 -23.31
CA HIS A 267 -10.12 -14.78 -23.82
C HIS A 267 -9.44 -15.92 -23.05
N GLY A 268 -10.14 -16.64 -22.15
CA GLY A 268 -9.58 -17.79 -21.42
C GLY A 268 -8.49 -17.37 -20.43
N ASP A 269 -7.31 -18.01 -20.54
CA ASP A 269 -6.19 -17.77 -19.61
C ASP A 269 -5.37 -16.51 -19.93
N GLU A 270 -5.78 -15.70 -20.91
CA GLU A 270 -5.15 -14.44 -21.25
C GLU A 270 -5.35 -13.39 -20.13
N THR A 271 -4.54 -12.33 -20.17
CA THR A 271 -4.59 -11.22 -19.22
C THR A 271 -4.71 -9.91 -19.97
N ILE A 272 -4.99 -8.80 -19.25
CA ILE A 272 -5.00 -7.46 -19.87
C ILE A 272 -3.68 -7.10 -20.57
N TYR A 273 -2.58 -7.76 -20.22
CA TYR A 273 -1.25 -7.51 -20.81
C TYR A 273 -0.95 -8.35 -22.04
N THR A 274 -1.83 -9.30 -22.40
CA THR A 274 -1.62 -10.24 -23.52
C THR A 274 -2.71 -10.15 -24.59
N ILE A 275 -3.90 -9.63 -24.24
CA ILE A 275 -4.97 -9.42 -25.20
C ILE A 275 -4.72 -8.18 -26.08
N PRO A 276 -5.27 -8.14 -27.31
CA PRO A 276 -5.08 -7.00 -28.20
C PRO A 276 -5.77 -5.72 -27.70
N LEU A 277 -5.24 -4.56 -28.10
CA LEU A 277 -5.77 -3.25 -27.69
C LEU A 277 -7.28 -3.09 -28.03
N SER A 278 -7.73 -3.62 -29.16
CA SER A 278 -9.16 -3.59 -29.52
C SER A 278 -10.07 -4.28 -28.50
N ALA A 279 -9.61 -5.37 -27.91
CA ALA A 279 -10.34 -6.05 -26.83
C ALA A 279 -10.34 -5.22 -25.54
N LEU A 280 -9.22 -4.57 -25.20
CA LEU A 280 -9.15 -3.64 -24.07
C LEU A 280 -10.09 -2.45 -24.25
N MET A 281 -10.18 -1.91 -25.46
CA MET A 281 -11.10 -0.80 -25.78
C MET A 281 -12.56 -1.21 -25.62
N SER A 282 -12.95 -2.41 -26.07
CA SER A 282 -14.30 -2.92 -25.87
C SER A 282 -14.65 -3.10 -24.38
N ILE A 283 -13.69 -3.51 -23.55
CA ILE A 283 -13.87 -3.58 -22.09
C ILE A 283 -13.97 -2.15 -21.51
N ALA A 284 -13.16 -1.20 -21.98
CA ALA A 284 -13.22 0.19 -21.54
C ALA A 284 -14.59 0.83 -21.78
N GLU A 285 -15.17 0.63 -22.99
CA GLU A 285 -16.51 1.10 -23.33
C GLU A 285 -17.57 0.48 -22.41
N MET A 286 -17.53 -0.82 -22.19
CA MET A 286 -18.44 -1.52 -21.27
C MET A 286 -18.34 -0.96 -19.85
N LEU A 287 -17.12 -0.68 -19.37
CA LEU A 287 -16.92 -0.12 -18.02
C LEU A 287 -17.44 1.31 -17.91
N LYS A 288 -17.25 2.13 -18.95
CA LYS A 288 -17.77 3.49 -19.03
C LYS A 288 -19.29 3.51 -18.99
N ASP A 289 -19.94 2.68 -19.80
CA ASP A 289 -21.40 2.64 -19.93
C ASP A 289 -22.07 2.05 -18.67
N LYS A 290 -21.58 0.91 -18.21
CA LYS A 290 -22.20 0.17 -17.10
C LYS A 290 -21.93 0.79 -15.73
N TYR A 291 -20.72 1.29 -15.49
CA TYR A 291 -20.29 1.75 -14.18
C TYR A 291 -20.05 3.27 -14.10
N ARG A 292 -20.15 3.99 -15.22
CA ARG A 292 -19.95 5.46 -15.32
C ARG A 292 -18.63 5.92 -14.71
N LEU A 293 -17.57 5.16 -14.94
CA LEU A 293 -16.24 5.44 -14.42
C LEU A 293 -15.51 6.49 -15.25
N SER A 294 -14.62 7.26 -14.61
CA SER A 294 -13.77 8.20 -15.33
C SER A 294 -12.73 7.49 -16.21
N LYS A 295 -12.31 8.14 -17.30
CA LYS A 295 -11.30 7.62 -18.24
C LYS A 295 -10.00 7.28 -17.54
N GLU A 296 -9.58 8.08 -16.57
CA GLU A 296 -8.36 7.91 -15.82
C GLU A 296 -8.39 6.64 -14.94
N ARG A 297 -9.54 6.32 -14.34
CA ARG A 297 -9.69 5.08 -13.57
C ARG A 297 -9.68 3.86 -14.46
N ILE A 298 -10.41 3.91 -15.57
CA ILE A 298 -10.47 2.83 -16.55
C ILE A 298 -9.07 2.58 -17.12
N SER A 299 -8.39 3.64 -17.56
CA SER A 299 -7.02 3.65 -18.11
C SER A 299 -6.06 2.95 -17.14
N ARG A 300 -6.04 3.37 -15.89
CA ARG A 300 -5.16 2.81 -14.85
C ARG A 300 -5.40 1.32 -14.63
N CYS A 301 -6.66 0.88 -14.54
CA CYS A 301 -6.99 -0.53 -14.30
C CYS A 301 -6.80 -1.43 -15.52
N LEU A 302 -6.90 -0.88 -16.74
CA LEU A 302 -6.62 -1.59 -17.98
C LEU A 302 -5.16 -1.47 -18.45
N ALA A 303 -4.35 -0.66 -17.78
CA ALA A 303 -2.95 -0.36 -18.16
C ALA A 303 -2.81 0.15 -19.60
N ILE A 304 -3.74 1.01 -20.05
CA ILE A 304 -3.73 1.70 -21.34
C ILE A 304 -3.68 3.22 -21.15
N ASN A 305 -3.36 3.98 -22.22
CA ASN A 305 -3.35 5.43 -22.14
C ASN A 305 -4.78 5.99 -22.06
N ALA A 306 -5.07 6.94 -21.17
CA ALA A 306 -6.38 7.57 -21.04
C ALA A 306 -6.83 8.29 -22.33
N ASN A 307 -5.90 8.78 -23.14
CA ASN A 307 -6.19 9.41 -24.43
C ASN A 307 -6.68 8.42 -25.49
N GLU A 308 -6.48 7.14 -25.31
CA GLU A 308 -6.97 6.09 -26.21
C GLU A 308 -8.44 5.73 -25.93
N ILE A 309 -8.97 6.09 -24.77
CA ILE A 309 -10.36 5.85 -24.38
C ILE A 309 -11.25 6.98 -24.96
N VAL A 310 -12.12 6.62 -25.87
CA VAL A 310 -13.07 7.55 -26.53
C VAL A 310 -14.17 8.05 -25.59
#